data_b1f15f1266504c7fcd04b96a04fcd241
#
_entry.id   b1f15f1266504c7fcd04b96a04fcd241
#
_cell.length_a   1.000
_cell.length_b   1.000
_cell.length_c   1.000
_cell.angle_alpha   90.00
_cell.angle_beta   90.00
_cell.angle_gamma   90.00
#
_symmetry.space_group_name_H-M   'P 1'
#
loop_
_entity.id
_entity.type
_entity.pdbx_description
1 polymer ?
#
loop_
_entity_poly.entity_id
_entity_poly.type
_entity_poly.pdbx_seq_one_letter_code
_entity_poly.pdbx_strand_id
1 'polypeptide(L)'
;MSQHKYNLMSTVKIFSGSGSQELAKKIATEFGKPLGKGKLGKFSDGELSFRYTETVRGSDVYIVQSTVDSSDNIMELFLMIDAAKRASAKFVNVVIPYYGYARQDRKDKPRIAVSAKLLANLLTASGATRIVSCDLHAGQIQGFFDIPLDHLNGSSVFVPFLKKLKLNNLIFASPDAGGAERVREYAKYFETDFVICDKTREKANQVKSVQVIGDVENKDVIIIDDLIDTGGTISMASKVIMKKGAKSVRAVITHPVLSGNAEENLEKSSLLELVVTDSIPLKFRNKKIKVLSIAGLIAKAIRKIHENESTSSLFINR
;
A
#
# COMPACT_ATOMS: atom_id res chain seq x y z
N MET A 1 -37.07 -22.28 -29.64
CA MET A 1 -35.59 -22.34 -29.63
C MET A 1 -35.08 -21.51 -28.45
N SER A 2 -34.78 -22.19 -27.35
CA SER A 2 -34.30 -21.57 -26.09
C SER A 2 -32.83 -21.16 -26.26
N GLN A 3 -32.54 -19.87 -26.30
CA GLN A 3 -31.18 -19.36 -26.22
C GLN A 3 -30.70 -19.50 -24.77
N HIS A 4 -30.09 -20.63 -24.44
CA HIS A 4 -29.23 -20.72 -23.26
C HIS A 4 -27.99 -19.87 -23.49
N LYS A 5 -28.07 -18.59 -23.15
CA LYS A 5 -26.88 -17.77 -22.92
C LYS A 5 -26.18 -18.35 -21.69
N TYR A 6 -25.22 -19.24 -21.90
CA TYR A 6 -24.21 -19.56 -20.92
C TYR A 6 -23.40 -18.30 -20.69
N ASN A 7 -23.77 -17.54 -19.68
CA ASN A 7 -22.92 -16.50 -19.12
C ASN A 7 -21.78 -17.24 -18.37
N LEU A 8 -20.85 -17.81 -19.15
CA LEU A 8 -19.63 -18.40 -18.58
C LEU A 8 -18.84 -17.26 -17.95
N MET A 9 -19.06 -17.04 -16.64
CA MET A 9 -18.16 -16.17 -15.86
C MET A 9 -16.74 -16.66 -16.08
N SER A 10 -15.84 -15.75 -16.46
CA SER A 10 -14.44 -16.06 -16.65
C SER A 10 -13.85 -16.59 -15.33
N THR A 11 -12.89 -17.50 -15.42
CA THR A 11 -12.23 -18.04 -14.22
C THR A 11 -11.24 -17.03 -13.67
N VAL A 12 -11.33 -16.69 -12.37
CA VAL A 12 -10.31 -15.89 -11.68
C VAL A 12 -9.07 -16.73 -11.43
N LYS A 13 -7.91 -16.20 -11.80
CA LYS A 13 -6.58 -16.76 -11.51
C LYS A 13 -5.71 -15.71 -10.88
N ILE A 14 -5.13 -16.02 -9.71
CA ILE A 14 -4.30 -15.10 -8.92
C ILE A 14 -2.85 -15.60 -8.98
N PHE A 15 -1.94 -14.75 -9.42
CA PHE A 15 -0.52 -15.03 -9.53
C PHE A 15 0.28 -14.08 -8.67
N SER A 16 1.46 -14.50 -8.24
CA SER A 16 2.38 -13.67 -7.48
C SER A 16 3.63 -13.35 -8.27
N GLY A 17 4.06 -12.11 -8.24
CA GLY A 17 5.46 -11.80 -8.44
C GLY A 17 6.29 -12.08 -7.19
N SER A 18 7.62 -12.01 -7.36
CA SER A 18 8.60 -12.37 -6.31
C SER A 18 8.52 -11.48 -5.07
N GLY A 19 8.18 -10.19 -5.24
CA GLY A 19 8.10 -9.22 -4.14
C GLY A 19 6.82 -9.32 -3.28
N SER A 20 5.86 -10.21 -3.60
CA SER A 20 4.58 -10.26 -2.89
C SER A 20 4.07 -11.69 -2.60
N GLN A 21 4.95 -12.68 -2.59
CA GLN A 21 4.57 -14.09 -2.53
C GLN A 21 3.67 -14.44 -1.33
N GLU A 22 4.05 -14.02 -0.12
CA GLU A 22 3.27 -14.35 1.09
C GLU A 22 1.92 -13.64 1.11
N LEU A 23 1.86 -12.38 0.69
CA LEU A 23 0.60 -11.66 0.58
C LEU A 23 -0.31 -12.28 -0.49
N ALA A 24 0.24 -12.62 -1.66
CA ALA A 24 -0.52 -13.26 -2.74
C ALA A 24 -1.11 -14.62 -2.33
N LYS A 25 -0.36 -15.43 -1.57
CA LYS A 25 -0.88 -16.69 -1.00
C LYS A 25 -2.08 -16.44 -0.08
N LYS A 26 -1.96 -15.46 0.82
CA LYS A 26 -3.07 -15.07 1.70
C LYS A 26 -4.27 -14.57 0.91
N ILE A 27 -4.06 -13.72 -0.11
CA ILE A 27 -5.13 -13.21 -0.98
C ILE A 27 -5.85 -14.38 -1.68
N ALA A 28 -5.10 -15.33 -2.25
CA ALA A 28 -5.66 -16.49 -2.92
C ALA A 28 -6.49 -17.37 -1.95
N THR A 29 -5.98 -17.59 -0.73
CA THR A 29 -6.70 -18.31 0.34
C THR A 29 -8.00 -17.60 0.73
N GLU A 30 -7.97 -16.28 0.98
CA GLU A 30 -9.14 -15.47 1.31
C GLU A 30 -10.16 -15.40 0.17
N PHE A 31 -9.69 -15.46 -1.07
CA PHE A 31 -10.53 -15.55 -2.25
C PHE A 31 -11.15 -16.93 -2.44
N GLY A 32 -10.57 -17.98 -1.85
CA GLY A 32 -11.03 -19.38 -1.96
C GLY A 32 -10.51 -20.09 -3.23
N LYS A 33 -9.34 -19.71 -3.74
CA LYS A 33 -8.67 -20.33 -4.89
C LYS A 33 -7.20 -20.61 -4.56
N PRO A 34 -6.58 -21.63 -5.18
CA PRO A 34 -5.14 -21.80 -5.09
C PRO A 34 -4.42 -20.68 -5.82
N LEU A 35 -3.20 -20.36 -5.38
CA LEU A 35 -2.31 -19.48 -6.11
C LEU A 35 -1.92 -20.13 -7.44
N GLY A 36 -1.98 -19.36 -8.52
CA GLY A 36 -1.61 -19.80 -9.85
C GLY A 36 -0.11 -20.07 -9.99
N LYS A 37 0.25 -20.92 -10.93
CA LYS A 37 1.63 -21.38 -11.13
C LYS A 37 2.29 -20.64 -12.27
N GLY A 38 3.40 -19.93 -11.95
CA GLY A 38 4.31 -19.29 -12.89
C GLY A 38 5.77 -19.60 -12.55
N LYS A 39 6.66 -19.44 -13.50
CA LYS A 39 8.08 -19.62 -13.31
C LYS A 39 8.83 -18.37 -13.76
N LEU A 40 9.41 -17.68 -12.81
CA LEU A 40 10.43 -16.65 -13.04
C LEU A 40 11.78 -17.33 -13.30
N GLY A 41 12.47 -16.88 -14.30
CA GLY A 41 13.83 -17.28 -14.62
C GLY A 41 14.75 -16.08 -14.71
N LYS A 42 16.05 -16.32 -14.62
CA LYS A 42 17.06 -15.30 -14.88
C LYS A 42 18.13 -15.95 -15.76
N PHE A 43 18.45 -15.31 -16.87
CA PHE A 43 19.54 -15.76 -17.75
C PHE A 43 20.90 -15.42 -17.14
N SER A 44 21.96 -15.98 -17.71
CA SER A 44 23.33 -15.82 -17.18
C SER A 44 23.84 -14.37 -17.26
N ASP A 45 23.31 -13.59 -18.17
CA ASP A 45 23.58 -12.14 -18.32
C ASP A 45 22.74 -11.27 -17.38
N GLY A 46 21.79 -11.87 -16.63
CA GLY A 46 20.92 -11.20 -15.69
C GLY A 46 19.55 -10.83 -16.21
N GLU A 47 19.24 -11.08 -17.49
CA GLU A 47 17.90 -10.82 -18.02
C GLU A 47 16.85 -11.70 -17.36
N LEU A 48 15.70 -11.11 -17.02
CA LEU A 48 14.57 -11.82 -16.44
C LEU A 48 13.73 -12.47 -17.54
N SER A 49 13.16 -13.63 -17.25
CA SER A 49 12.16 -14.29 -18.08
C SER A 49 11.01 -14.79 -17.23
N PHE A 50 9.78 -14.75 -17.75
CA PHE A 50 8.62 -15.27 -17.04
C PHE A 50 7.74 -16.12 -17.95
N ARG A 51 7.17 -17.21 -17.41
CA ARG A 51 6.13 -18.00 -18.08
C ARG A 51 5.08 -18.49 -17.10
N TYR A 52 3.83 -18.47 -17.50
CA TYR A 52 2.77 -19.23 -16.82
C TYR A 52 2.95 -20.72 -17.10
N THR A 53 2.83 -21.57 -16.07
CA THR A 53 2.93 -23.04 -16.24
C THR A 53 1.55 -23.72 -16.29
N GLU A 54 0.51 -22.90 -16.36
CA GLU A 54 -0.89 -23.31 -16.59
C GLU A 54 -1.55 -22.36 -17.59
N THR A 55 -2.67 -22.80 -18.20
CA THR A 55 -3.41 -21.95 -19.13
C THR A 55 -4.04 -20.76 -18.43
N VAL A 56 -3.93 -19.59 -19.02
CA VAL A 56 -4.60 -18.35 -18.59
C VAL A 56 -5.61 -17.85 -19.63
N ARG A 57 -5.79 -18.62 -20.73
CA ARG A 57 -6.68 -18.25 -21.82
C ARG A 57 -8.12 -18.04 -21.33
N GLY A 58 -8.69 -16.88 -21.67
CA GLY A 58 -10.06 -16.51 -21.30
C GLY A 58 -10.30 -16.27 -19.80
N SER A 59 -9.23 -16.29 -18.98
CA SER A 59 -9.32 -16.06 -17.53
C SER A 59 -9.21 -14.58 -17.20
N ASP A 60 -9.77 -14.18 -16.03
CA ASP A 60 -9.47 -12.92 -15.37
C ASP A 60 -8.21 -13.15 -14.53
N VAL A 61 -7.06 -12.68 -15.05
CA VAL A 61 -5.78 -12.82 -14.39
C VAL A 61 -5.56 -11.66 -13.42
N TYR A 62 -5.20 -11.96 -12.19
CA TYR A 62 -4.78 -11.00 -11.17
C TYR A 62 -3.32 -11.26 -10.83
N ILE A 63 -2.45 -10.27 -11.06
CA ILE A 63 -1.02 -10.33 -10.78
C ILE A 63 -0.74 -9.48 -9.54
N VAL A 64 -0.28 -10.10 -8.46
CA VAL A 64 0.01 -9.41 -7.20
C VAL A 64 1.51 -9.15 -7.11
N GLN A 65 1.91 -7.88 -7.17
CA GLN A 65 3.32 -7.47 -7.08
C GLN A 65 3.46 -6.05 -6.54
N SER A 66 4.08 -5.89 -5.38
CA SER A 66 4.55 -4.59 -4.89
C SER A 66 5.83 -4.18 -5.62
N THR A 67 5.88 -2.91 -6.04
CA THR A 67 7.01 -2.37 -6.83
C THR A 67 8.04 -1.72 -5.90
N VAL A 68 8.52 -2.48 -4.92
CA VAL A 68 9.50 -2.07 -3.90
C VAL A 68 10.85 -2.73 -4.16
N ASP A 69 11.91 -2.14 -3.62
CA ASP A 69 13.28 -2.63 -3.47
C ASP A 69 14.12 -2.78 -4.75
N SER A 70 13.55 -3.12 -5.91
CA SER A 70 14.35 -3.18 -7.12
C SER A 70 13.56 -2.92 -8.39
N SER A 71 14.28 -2.46 -9.43
CA SER A 71 13.76 -2.40 -10.80
C SER A 71 13.38 -3.78 -11.33
N ASP A 72 13.97 -4.87 -10.79
CA ASP A 72 13.65 -6.24 -11.17
C ASP A 72 12.17 -6.56 -10.90
N ASN A 73 11.62 -6.14 -9.75
CA ASN A 73 10.20 -6.33 -9.43
C ASN A 73 9.27 -5.64 -10.44
N ILE A 74 9.67 -4.49 -10.96
CA ILE A 74 8.91 -3.77 -12.00
C ILE A 74 9.04 -4.48 -13.34
N MET A 75 10.26 -4.89 -13.70
CA MET A 75 10.49 -5.63 -14.95
C MET A 75 9.79 -6.97 -14.95
N GLU A 76 9.86 -7.73 -13.84
CA GLU A 76 9.10 -8.96 -13.64
C GLU A 76 7.60 -8.72 -13.87
N LEU A 77 7.04 -7.64 -13.30
CA LEU A 77 5.63 -7.29 -13.45
C LEU A 77 5.27 -7.05 -14.93
N PHE A 78 6.09 -6.31 -15.67
CA PHE A 78 5.86 -6.11 -17.10
C PHE A 78 5.90 -7.42 -17.91
N LEU A 79 6.85 -8.31 -17.62
CA LEU A 79 6.93 -9.62 -18.24
C LEU A 79 5.70 -10.49 -17.94
N MET A 80 5.19 -10.46 -16.69
CA MET A 80 3.99 -11.18 -16.30
C MET A 80 2.75 -10.64 -17.05
N ILE A 81 2.61 -9.32 -17.18
CA ILE A 81 1.50 -8.68 -17.89
C ILE A 81 1.53 -9.06 -19.38
N ASP A 82 2.70 -8.89 -20.04
CA ASP A 82 2.84 -9.21 -21.47
C ASP A 82 2.58 -10.70 -21.74
N ALA A 83 3.13 -11.59 -20.91
CA ALA A 83 2.89 -13.02 -21.01
C ALA A 83 1.40 -13.39 -20.87
N ALA A 84 0.66 -12.77 -19.94
CA ALA A 84 -0.78 -13.00 -19.76
C ALA A 84 -1.56 -12.53 -21.00
N LYS A 85 -1.25 -11.32 -21.51
CA LYS A 85 -1.84 -10.76 -22.73
C LYS A 85 -1.62 -11.68 -23.92
N ARG A 86 -0.36 -12.11 -24.17
CA ARG A 86 -0.01 -13.01 -25.27
C ARG A 86 -0.64 -14.41 -25.13
N ALA A 87 -0.85 -14.87 -23.91
CA ALA A 87 -1.55 -16.12 -23.63
C ALA A 87 -3.11 -15.99 -23.70
N SER A 88 -3.61 -14.86 -24.19
CA SER A 88 -5.05 -14.57 -24.40
C SER A 88 -5.85 -14.58 -23.07
N ALA A 89 -5.32 -14.05 -21.99
CA ALA A 89 -6.11 -13.71 -20.81
C ALA A 89 -7.27 -12.77 -21.23
N LYS A 90 -8.43 -12.90 -20.59
CA LYS A 90 -9.58 -12.03 -20.87
C LYS A 90 -9.35 -10.63 -20.31
N PHE A 91 -8.91 -10.56 -19.06
CA PHE A 91 -8.45 -9.34 -18.39
C PHE A 91 -7.12 -9.58 -17.69
N VAL A 92 -6.27 -8.55 -17.66
CA VAL A 92 -5.01 -8.55 -16.93
C VAL A 92 -5.10 -7.47 -15.85
N ASN A 93 -5.56 -7.86 -14.67
CA ASN A 93 -5.71 -6.98 -13.52
C ASN A 93 -4.42 -7.02 -12.69
N VAL A 94 -3.86 -5.86 -12.40
CA VAL A 94 -2.60 -5.76 -11.66
C VAL A 94 -2.89 -5.24 -10.25
N VAL A 95 -2.59 -6.05 -9.26
CA VAL A 95 -2.70 -5.69 -7.84
C VAL A 95 -1.33 -5.25 -7.36
N ILE A 96 -1.18 -3.97 -7.11
CA ILE A 96 0.05 -3.34 -6.61
C ILE A 96 -0.19 -2.86 -5.19
N PRO A 97 0.01 -3.71 -4.17
CA PRO A 97 -0.24 -3.32 -2.77
C PRO A 97 0.54 -2.09 -2.36
N TYR A 98 1.80 -1.98 -2.78
CA TYR A 98 2.62 -0.78 -2.67
C TYR A 98 3.07 -0.31 -4.05
N TYR A 99 2.60 0.88 -4.44
CA TYR A 99 2.97 1.53 -5.69
C TYR A 99 4.27 2.33 -5.49
N GLY A 100 5.38 1.74 -5.88
CA GLY A 100 6.70 2.40 -5.85
C GLY A 100 6.75 3.62 -6.77
N TYR A 101 7.72 4.50 -6.53
CA TYR A 101 7.87 5.80 -7.22
C TYR A 101 6.71 6.78 -6.98
N ALA A 102 5.70 6.44 -6.18
CA ALA A 102 4.56 7.31 -5.87
C ALA A 102 4.96 8.66 -5.26
N ARG A 103 6.11 8.73 -4.57
CA ARG A 103 6.66 9.98 -4.00
C ARG A 103 7.16 10.98 -5.05
N GLN A 104 7.25 10.56 -6.33
CA GLN A 104 7.65 11.39 -7.47
C GLN A 104 6.43 11.65 -8.37
N ASP A 105 5.36 12.21 -7.76
CA ASP A 105 4.06 12.46 -8.39
C ASP A 105 3.95 13.86 -9.04
N ARG A 106 4.93 14.73 -8.76
CA ARG A 106 4.98 16.11 -9.27
C ARG A 106 6.41 16.59 -9.42
N LYS A 107 6.57 17.69 -10.15
CA LYS A 107 7.87 18.38 -10.25
C LYS A 107 8.03 19.35 -9.07
N ASP A 108 8.87 19.01 -8.12
CA ASP A 108 9.32 19.88 -7.03
C ASP A 108 10.60 20.67 -7.38
N LYS A 109 11.27 20.28 -8.47
CA LYS A 109 12.49 20.92 -9.00
C LYS A 109 12.47 20.93 -10.53
N PRO A 110 13.26 21.83 -11.17
CA PRO A 110 13.45 21.79 -12.62
C PRO A 110 14.12 20.48 -13.07
N ARG A 111 13.74 19.99 -14.26
CA ARG A 111 14.42 18.89 -14.97
C ARG A 111 14.37 17.52 -14.26
N ILE A 112 13.35 17.28 -13.44
CA ILE A 112 13.10 15.97 -12.83
C ILE A 112 11.97 15.24 -13.52
N ALA A 113 11.97 13.91 -13.38
CA ALA A 113 10.89 13.06 -13.85
C ALA A 113 9.66 13.12 -12.93
N VAL A 114 8.48 12.83 -13.50
CA VAL A 114 7.28 12.44 -12.74
C VAL A 114 7.17 10.92 -12.84
N SER A 115 7.95 10.22 -12.02
CA SER A 115 8.14 8.77 -12.15
C SER A 115 6.86 7.97 -11.89
N ALA A 116 5.96 8.50 -11.05
CA ALA A 116 4.65 7.90 -10.83
C ALA A 116 3.82 7.84 -12.14
N LYS A 117 3.84 8.91 -12.96
CA LYS A 117 3.17 8.90 -14.28
C LYS A 117 3.89 7.99 -15.29
N LEU A 118 5.22 8.00 -15.30
CA LEU A 118 5.99 7.12 -16.18
C LEU A 118 5.63 5.64 -15.92
N LEU A 119 5.62 5.21 -14.65
CA LEU A 119 5.27 3.83 -14.30
C LEU A 119 3.82 3.50 -14.70
N ALA A 120 2.87 4.41 -14.49
CA ALA A 120 1.48 4.24 -14.92
C ALA A 120 1.37 4.00 -16.43
N ASN A 121 2.09 4.80 -17.24
CA ASN A 121 2.12 4.64 -18.70
C ASN A 121 2.71 3.29 -19.11
N LEU A 122 3.82 2.87 -18.49
CA LEU A 122 4.47 1.59 -18.80
C LEU A 122 3.59 0.39 -18.44
N LEU A 123 2.87 0.42 -17.31
CA LEU A 123 1.91 -0.62 -16.92
C LEU A 123 0.78 -0.74 -17.95
N THR A 124 0.23 0.39 -18.39
CA THR A 124 -0.81 0.42 -19.43
C THR A 124 -0.30 -0.10 -20.76
N ALA A 125 0.89 0.36 -21.20
CA ALA A 125 1.52 -0.07 -22.44
C ALA A 125 1.84 -1.58 -22.45
N SER A 126 2.25 -2.15 -21.32
CA SER A 126 2.50 -3.59 -21.17
C SER A 126 1.24 -4.43 -21.36
N GLY A 127 0.05 -3.84 -21.17
CA GLY A 127 -1.23 -4.52 -21.40
C GLY A 127 -2.07 -4.76 -20.14
N ALA A 128 -1.76 -4.07 -19.05
CA ALA A 128 -2.66 -4.05 -17.89
C ALA A 128 -4.02 -3.47 -18.30
N THR A 129 -5.11 -4.09 -17.83
CA THR A 129 -6.49 -3.65 -18.11
C THR A 129 -7.13 -2.94 -16.91
N ARG A 130 -6.57 -3.11 -15.72
CA ARG A 130 -7.01 -2.49 -14.46
C ARG A 130 -5.89 -2.54 -13.44
N ILE A 131 -5.83 -1.54 -12.59
CA ILE A 131 -4.94 -1.50 -11.43
C ILE A 131 -5.76 -1.56 -10.14
N VAL A 132 -5.28 -2.29 -9.14
CA VAL A 132 -5.78 -2.25 -7.76
C VAL A 132 -4.60 -1.88 -6.87
N SER A 133 -4.69 -0.83 -6.10
CA SER A 133 -3.61 -0.39 -5.21
C SER A 133 -4.16 0.03 -3.84
N CYS A 134 -3.31 0.10 -2.84
CA CYS A 134 -3.68 0.51 -1.48
C CYS A 134 -2.91 1.77 -1.10
N ASP A 135 -3.58 2.74 -0.47
CA ASP A 135 -3.02 3.98 0.08
C ASP A 135 -1.93 4.62 -0.78
N LEU A 136 -2.30 5.02 -1.99
CA LEU A 136 -1.40 5.81 -2.85
C LEU A 136 -0.88 7.04 -2.09
N HIS A 137 0.41 7.36 -2.29
CA HIS A 137 1.06 8.49 -1.63
C HIS A 137 0.31 9.80 -1.81
N ALA A 138 -0.29 9.99 -2.97
CA ALA A 138 -1.11 11.15 -3.30
C ALA A 138 -2.32 10.72 -4.13
N GLY A 139 -3.51 11.23 -3.77
CA GLY A 139 -4.78 10.84 -4.39
C GLY A 139 -4.84 11.12 -5.90
N GLN A 140 -4.17 12.19 -6.37
CA GLN A 140 -4.11 12.56 -7.79
C GLN A 140 -3.38 11.53 -8.68
N ILE A 141 -2.60 10.60 -8.12
CA ILE A 141 -1.95 9.51 -8.88
C ILE A 141 -3.00 8.64 -9.60
N GLN A 142 -4.22 8.55 -9.07
CA GLN A 142 -5.33 7.87 -9.73
C GLN A 142 -5.58 8.42 -11.15
N GLY A 143 -5.44 9.74 -11.34
CA GLY A 143 -5.58 10.41 -12.62
C GLY A 143 -4.40 10.21 -13.59
N PHE A 144 -3.33 9.49 -13.18
CA PHE A 144 -2.22 9.17 -14.06
C PHE A 144 -2.48 7.95 -14.95
N PHE A 145 -3.51 7.16 -14.62
CA PHE A 145 -3.87 5.97 -15.35
C PHE A 145 -5.00 6.25 -16.34
N ASP A 146 -4.81 5.80 -17.58
CA ASP A 146 -5.82 5.81 -18.63
C ASP A 146 -6.68 4.53 -18.63
N ILE A 147 -6.46 3.64 -17.67
CA ILE A 147 -7.22 2.43 -17.36
C ILE A 147 -7.84 2.53 -15.96
N PRO A 148 -8.92 1.80 -15.65
CA PRO A 148 -9.52 1.82 -14.32
C PRO A 148 -8.51 1.53 -13.21
N LEU A 149 -8.58 2.32 -12.13
CA LEU A 149 -7.81 2.10 -10.91
C LEU A 149 -8.75 2.06 -9.71
N ASP A 150 -8.71 0.97 -8.95
CA ASP A 150 -9.35 0.84 -7.65
C ASP A 150 -8.34 1.18 -6.54
N HIS A 151 -8.53 2.32 -5.89
CA HIS A 151 -7.69 2.79 -4.79
C HIS A 151 -8.30 2.35 -3.47
N LEU A 152 -7.78 1.28 -2.86
CA LEU A 152 -8.22 0.78 -1.56
C LEU A 152 -7.58 1.59 -0.43
N ASN A 153 -8.29 1.73 0.69
CA ASN A 153 -7.79 2.45 1.86
C ASN A 153 -7.43 1.48 3.00
N GLY A 154 -6.21 1.58 3.52
CA GLY A 154 -5.75 0.81 4.67
C GLY A 154 -6.57 1.07 5.94
N SER A 155 -7.26 2.21 6.01
CA SER A 155 -8.21 2.52 7.08
C SER A 155 -9.25 1.40 7.27
N SER A 156 -9.66 0.70 6.22
CA SER A 156 -10.58 -0.45 6.29
C SER A 156 -10.06 -1.60 7.16
N VAL A 157 -8.74 -1.71 7.32
CA VAL A 157 -8.08 -2.70 8.18
C VAL A 157 -7.73 -2.09 9.53
N PHE A 158 -7.28 -0.84 9.54
CA PHE A 158 -6.81 -0.18 10.75
C PHE A 158 -7.93 0.24 11.71
N VAL A 159 -9.05 0.75 11.22
CA VAL A 159 -10.13 1.23 12.09
C VAL A 159 -10.72 0.13 12.95
N PRO A 160 -11.04 -1.08 12.44
CA PRO A 160 -11.48 -2.18 13.30
C PRO A 160 -10.45 -2.56 14.37
N PHE A 161 -9.16 -2.47 14.07
CA PHE A 161 -8.09 -2.68 15.05
C PHE A 161 -8.06 -1.58 16.11
N LEU A 162 -8.08 -0.31 15.69
CA LEU A 162 -8.04 0.84 16.60
C LEU A 162 -9.23 0.85 17.59
N LYS A 163 -10.43 0.51 17.13
CA LYS A 163 -11.60 0.37 18.00
C LYS A 163 -11.41 -0.65 19.12
N LYS A 164 -10.68 -1.75 18.85
CA LYS A 164 -10.40 -2.78 19.87
C LYS A 164 -9.44 -2.31 20.96
N LEU A 165 -8.64 -1.27 20.73
CA LEU A 165 -7.72 -0.72 21.72
C LEU A 165 -8.44 0.00 22.88
N LYS A 166 -9.69 0.46 22.66
CA LYS A 166 -10.53 1.14 23.66
C LYS A 166 -9.81 2.30 24.37
N LEU A 167 -9.13 3.16 23.59
CA LEU A 167 -8.41 4.33 24.11
C LEU A 167 -9.42 5.43 24.48
N ASN A 168 -9.38 5.89 25.74
CA ASN A 168 -10.39 6.81 26.28
C ASN A 168 -10.11 8.29 25.93
N ASN A 169 -8.87 8.65 25.69
CA ASN A 169 -8.47 10.03 25.36
C ASN A 169 -7.61 10.02 24.10
N LEU A 170 -8.22 9.54 23.00
CA LEU A 170 -7.57 9.36 21.70
C LEU A 170 -7.47 10.68 20.94
N ILE A 171 -6.30 10.93 20.35
CA ILE A 171 -6.10 11.95 19.34
C ILE A 171 -5.21 11.42 18.20
N PHE A 172 -5.44 11.88 16.99
CA PHE A 172 -4.62 11.52 15.85
C PHE A 172 -3.55 12.59 15.57
N ALA A 173 -2.42 12.16 15.00
CA ALA A 173 -1.33 13.06 14.65
C ALA A 173 -0.89 12.82 13.20
N SER A 174 -0.68 13.91 12.45
CA SER A 174 0.04 13.86 11.19
C SER A 174 1.52 14.07 11.44
N PRO A 175 2.43 13.26 10.86
CA PRO A 175 3.85 13.43 11.01
C PRO A 175 4.42 14.63 10.22
N ASP A 176 3.60 15.23 9.34
CA ASP A 176 3.87 16.48 8.62
C ASP A 176 2.58 17.10 8.05
N ALA A 177 2.71 18.29 7.46
CA ALA A 177 1.57 19.00 6.88
C ALA A 177 0.93 18.25 5.68
N GLY A 178 1.72 17.46 4.94
CA GLY A 178 1.24 16.71 3.76
C GLY A 178 0.26 15.58 4.10
N GLY A 179 0.38 14.97 5.28
CA GLY A 179 -0.50 13.90 5.76
C GLY A 179 -1.81 14.37 6.42
N ALA A 180 -2.04 15.69 6.53
CA ALA A 180 -3.15 16.24 7.31
C ALA A 180 -4.54 15.78 6.82
N GLU A 181 -4.75 15.61 5.52
CA GLU A 181 -6.03 15.13 4.96
C GLU A 181 -6.32 13.71 5.41
N ARG A 182 -5.32 12.80 5.33
CA ARG A 182 -5.43 11.41 5.78
C ARG A 182 -5.79 11.32 7.25
N VAL A 183 -5.11 12.09 8.08
CA VAL A 183 -5.36 12.11 9.54
C VAL A 183 -6.76 12.65 9.85
N ARG A 184 -7.21 13.67 9.13
CA ARG A 184 -8.57 14.23 9.30
C ARG A 184 -9.67 13.19 9.06
N GLU A 185 -9.49 12.25 8.13
CA GLU A 185 -10.45 11.17 7.89
C GLU A 185 -10.59 10.25 9.12
N TYR A 186 -9.47 9.89 9.76
CA TYR A 186 -9.49 9.10 11.01
C TYR A 186 -10.12 9.89 12.14
N ALA A 187 -9.72 11.15 12.33
CA ALA A 187 -10.26 12.02 13.37
C ALA A 187 -11.78 12.16 13.25
N LYS A 188 -12.28 12.41 12.03
CA LYS A 188 -13.72 12.47 11.74
C LYS A 188 -14.44 11.17 12.08
N TYR A 189 -13.85 10.03 11.73
CA TYR A 189 -14.47 8.72 11.98
C TYR A 189 -14.55 8.37 13.48
N PHE A 190 -13.56 8.80 14.27
CA PHE A 190 -13.51 8.58 15.71
C PHE A 190 -14.09 9.73 16.53
N GLU A 191 -14.64 10.76 15.86
CA GLU A 191 -15.21 11.96 16.49
C GLU A 191 -14.24 12.63 17.47
N THR A 192 -12.98 12.80 17.03
CA THR A 192 -11.88 13.40 17.81
C THR A 192 -11.14 14.46 17.00
N ASP A 193 -10.33 15.26 17.68
CA ASP A 193 -9.42 16.20 17.05
C ASP A 193 -8.17 15.52 16.49
N PHE A 194 -7.32 16.28 15.81
CA PHE A 194 -6.02 15.87 15.37
C PHE A 194 -4.99 16.99 15.52
N VAL A 195 -3.73 16.60 15.57
CA VAL A 195 -2.57 17.51 15.65
C VAL A 195 -1.66 17.30 14.45
N ILE A 196 -0.85 18.30 14.14
CA ILE A 196 0.13 18.25 13.04
C ILE A 196 1.52 18.43 13.62
N CYS A 197 2.46 17.56 13.22
CA CYS A 197 3.89 17.73 13.48
C CYS A 197 4.50 18.54 12.34
N ASP A 198 4.75 19.82 12.56
CA ASP A 198 5.40 20.67 11.57
C ASP A 198 6.91 20.49 11.62
N LYS A 199 7.55 20.35 10.44
CA LYS A 199 8.97 20.07 10.29
C LYS A 199 9.69 21.25 9.68
N THR A 200 10.68 21.75 10.35
CA THR A 200 11.66 22.66 9.74
C THR A 200 12.85 21.85 9.22
N ARG A 201 13.13 21.94 7.91
CA ARG A 201 14.26 21.25 7.26
C ARG A 201 15.38 22.25 6.98
N GLU A 202 16.61 21.89 7.28
CA GLU A 202 17.79 22.65 6.88
C GLU A 202 18.35 22.19 5.52
N LYS A 203 18.27 20.87 5.24
CA LYS A 203 18.68 20.23 3.97
C LYS A 203 17.74 19.07 3.65
N ALA A 204 17.74 18.61 2.40
CA ALA A 204 17.03 17.39 2.00
C ALA A 204 17.46 16.23 2.93
N ASN A 205 16.48 15.55 3.53
CA ASN A 205 16.63 14.41 4.45
C ASN A 205 17.22 14.72 5.85
N GLN A 206 17.44 16.01 6.23
CA GLN A 206 17.83 16.40 7.59
C GLN A 206 16.73 17.26 8.21
N VAL A 207 16.02 16.70 9.19
CA VAL A 207 15.02 17.43 9.99
C VAL A 207 15.73 18.15 11.11
N LYS A 208 15.63 19.51 11.16
CA LYS A 208 16.24 20.34 12.20
C LYS A 208 15.42 20.35 13.48
N SER A 209 14.11 20.50 13.34
CA SER A 209 13.18 20.51 14.48
C SER A 209 11.80 20.01 14.03
N VAL A 210 11.06 19.50 15.01
CA VAL A 210 9.64 19.15 14.88
C VAL A 210 8.89 19.92 15.95
N GLN A 211 7.83 20.63 15.54
CA GLN A 211 6.92 21.30 16.46
C GLN A 211 5.53 20.64 16.32
N VAL A 212 4.89 20.34 17.43
CA VAL A 212 3.49 19.84 17.44
C VAL A 212 2.56 21.03 17.56
N ILE A 213 1.67 21.17 16.58
CA ILE A 213 0.59 22.15 16.54
C ILE A 213 -0.67 21.46 17.05
N GLY A 214 -1.19 21.92 18.16
CA GLY A 214 -2.33 21.34 18.90
C GLY A 214 -1.91 20.78 20.24
N ASP A 215 -2.92 20.32 21.02
CA ASP A 215 -2.75 19.80 22.36
C ASP A 215 -2.70 18.28 22.37
N VAL A 216 -1.69 17.71 23.05
CA VAL A 216 -1.47 16.27 23.21
C VAL A 216 -1.34 15.84 24.68
N GLU A 217 -1.49 16.78 25.63
CA GLU A 217 -1.28 16.51 27.04
C GLU A 217 -2.27 15.46 27.56
N ASN A 218 -1.76 14.46 28.26
CA ASN A 218 -2.53 13.33 28.82
C ASN A 218 -3.34 12.52 27.79
N LYS A 219 -3.00 12.60 26.47
CA LYS A 219 -3.71 11.90 25.40
C LYS A 219 -2.96 10.67 24.90
N ASP A 220 -3.72 9.69 24.44
CA ASP A 220 -3.20 8.55 23.67
C ASP A 220 -3.12 8.99 22.19
N VAL A 221 -1.90 9.21 21.68
CA VAL A 221 -1.67 9.75 20.33
C VAL A 221 -1.41 8.63 19.35
N ILE A 222 -2.08 8.68 18.20
CA ILE A 222 -1.84 7.77 17.07
C ILE A 222 -1.37 8.57 15.86
N ILE A 223 -0.11 8.37 15.47
CA ILE A 223 0.47 8.94 14.25
C ILE A 223 -0.03 8.13 13.05
N ILE A 224 -0.58 8.79 12.04
CA ILE A 224 -1.07 8.16 10.80
C ILE A 224 -0.24 8.63 9.62
N ASP A 225 0.24 7.66 8.81
CA ASP A 225 0.93 7.97 7.55
C ASP A 225 0.68 6.86 6.50
N ASP A 226 1.02 7.12 5.21
CA ASP A 226 0.98 6.09 4.17
C ASP A 226 2.19 5.17 4.24
N LEU A 227 3.38 5.70 4.48
CA LEU A 227 4.60 4.91 4.48
C LEU A 227 5.58 5.31 5.60
N ILE A 228 6.35 4.35 6.05
CA ILE A 228 7.54 4.56 6.86
C ILE A 228 8.77 4.05 6.11
N ASP A 229 9.69 4.99 5.80
CA ASP A 229 10.93 4.70 5.11
C ASP A 229 12.08 4.49 6.13
N THR A 230 12.92 5.48 6.37
CA THR A 230 14.01 5.37 7.37
C THR A 230 13.53 5.46 8.82
N GLY A 231 12.27 5.78 9.07
CA GLY A 231 11.70 5.92 10.41
C GLY A 231 12.13 7.17 11.19
N GLY A 232 13.04 7.97 10.65
CA GLY A 232 13.57 9.15 11.35
C GLY A 232 12.51 10.18 11.71
N THR A 233 11.60 10.48 10.80
CA THR A 233 10.47 11.39 11.02
C THR A 233 9.57 10.93 12.15
N ILE A 234 9.13 9.67 12.09
CA ILE A 234 8.22 9.08 13.07
C ILE A 234 8.89 8.98 14.44
N SER A 235 10.17 8.60 14.49
CA SER A 235 10.95 8.57 15.73
C SER A 235 11.02 9.96 16.37
N MET A 236 11.32 10.99 15.59
CA MET A 236 11.40 12.36 16.11
C MET A 236 10.02 12.88 16.54
N ALA A 237 8.98 12.69 15.73
CA ALA A 237 7.62 13.08 16.08
C ALA A 237 7.16 12.42 17.39
N SER A 238 7.42 11.11 17.57
CA SER A 238 7.05 10.38 18.79
C SER A 238 7.72 10.97 20.04
N LYS A 239 9.00 11.34 19.95
CA LYS A 239 9.75 11.95 21.07
C LYS A 239 9.20 13.32 21.44
N VAL A 240 8.90 14.17 20.45
CA VAL A 240 8.36 15.51 20.69
C VAL A 240 6.94 15.44 21.28
N ILE A 241 6.10 14.55 20.78
CA ILE A 241 4.75 14.30 21.29
C ILE A 241 4.82 13.85 22.77
N MET A 242 5.67 12.88 23.10
CA MET A 242 5.87 12.43 24.48
C MET A 242 6.41 13.56 25.38
N LYS A 243 7.36 14.36 24.88
CA LYS A 243 7.91 15.52 25.61
C LYS A 243 6.84 16.59 25.91
N LYS A 244 5.79 16.68 25.08
CA LYS A 244 4.64 17.57 25.30
C LYS A 244 3.56 16.95 26.21
N GLY A 245 3.85 15.88 26.94
CA GLY A 245 2.98 15.31 27.97
C GLY A 245 1.96 14.28 27.46
N ALA A 246 2.12 13.75 26.25
CA ALA A 246 1.26 12.66 25.78
C ALA A 246 1.41 11.43 26.70
N LYS A 247 0.30 10.72 26.94
CA LYS A 247 0.27 9.49 27.72
C LYS A 247 0.93 8.31 27.01
N SER A 248 0.67 8.18 25.72
CA SER A 248 1.30 7.17 24.86
C SER A 248 1.33 7.62 23.41
N VAL A 249 2.28 7.08 22.65
CA VAL A 249 2.35 7.32 21.18
C VAL A 249 2.43 5.99 20.47
N ARG A 250 1.56 5.80 19.49
CA ARG A 250 1.57 4.69 18.52
C ARG A 250 1.67 5.27 17.12
N ALA A 251 2.07 4.45 16.14
CA ALA A 251 1.98 4.80 14.74
C ALA A 251 1.21 3.71 13.98
N VAL A 252 0.40 4.13 13.01
CA VAL A 252 -0.37 3.27 12.11
C VAL A 252 -0.04 3.69 10.69
N ILE A 253 0.62 2.82 9.94
CA ILE A 253 1.25 3.15 8.67
C ILE A 253 1.06 2.00 7.69
N THR A 254 0.58 2.29 6.49
CA THR A 254 0.21 1.25 5.52
C THR A 254 1.44 0.53 4.98
N HIS A 255 2.48 1.27 4.55
CA HIS A 255 3.60 0.69 3.81
C HIS A 255 4.91 0.70 4.62
N PRO A 256 5.36 -0.47 5.12
CA PRO A 256 6.62 -0.60 5.85
C PRO A 256 7.82 -0.74 4.87
N VAL A 257 8.24 0.37 4.25
CA VAL A 257 9.45 0.36 3.37
C VAL A 257 10.68 0.00 4.19
N LEU A 258 10.84 0.59 5.36
CA LEU A 258 11.82 0.26 6.40
C LEU A 258 13.25 0.13 5.85
N SER A 259 13.69 1.18 5.12
CA SER A 259 15.02 1.22 4.53
C SER A 259 16.08 1.84 5.45
N GLY A 260 17.33 1.65 5.10
CA GLY A 260 18.47 2.26 5.80
C GLY A 260 18.47 1.95 7.30
N ASN A 261 18.53 2.98 8.14
CA ASN A 261 18.60 2.87 9.60
C ASN A 261 17.23 2.75 10.28
N ALA A 262 16.20 2.21 9.59
CA ALA A 262 14.84 2.17 10.12
C ALA A 262 14.72 1.38 11.43
N GLU A 263 15.44 0.26 11.57
CA GLU A 263 15.45 -0.55 12.78
C GLU A 263 15.97 0.23 13.97
N GLU A 264 17.13 0.86 13.84
CA GLU A 264 17.76 1.68 14.88
C GLU A 264 16.89 2.88 15.26
N ASN A 265 16.29 3.56 14.26
CA ASN A 265 15.40 4.69 14.50
C ASN A 265 14.12 4.25 15.24
N LEU A 266 13.58 3.07 14.92
CA LEU A 266 12.42 2.53 15.60
C LEU A 266 12.75 2.15 17.05
N GLU A 267 13.89 1.52 17.31
CA GLU A 267 14.35 1.21 18.67
C GLU A 267 14.49 2.48 19.53
N LYS A 268 15.13 3.51 18.98
CA LYS A 268 15.33 4.82 19.64
C LYS A 268 14.07 5.67 19.74
N SER A 269 12.98 5.29 19.09
CA SER A 269 11.71 6.03 19.11
C SER A 269 11.00 5.89 20.46
N SER A 270 10.13 6.84 20.77
CA SER A 270 9.20 6.76 21.91
C SER A 270 7.90 6.04 21.57
N LEU A 271 7.83 5.35 20.43
CA LEU A 271 6.66 4.56 20.06
C LEU A 271 6.46 3.38 21.00
N LEU A 272 5.24 3.23 21.47
CA LEU A 272 4.77 2.02 22.14
C LEU A 272 4.58 0.87 21.14
N GLU A 273 4.00 1.18 19.97
CA GLU A 273 3.72 0.22 18.90
C GLU A 273 3.73 0.90 17.54
N LEU A 274 4.27 0.22 16.52
CA LEU A 274 4.15 0.54 15.11
C LEU A 274 3.27 -0.52 14.44
N VAL A 275 2.08 -0.14 14.02
CA VAL A 275 1.15 -1.02 13.31
C VAL A 275 1.31 -0.77 11.81
N VAL A 276 1.61 -1.80 11.06
CA VAL A 276 1.81 -1.74 9.60
C VAL A 276 0.98 -2.80 8.90
N THR A 277 0.93 -2.74 7.57
CA THR A 277 0.34 -3.82 6.78
C THR A 277 1.41 -4.75 6.20
N ASP A 278 0.97 -5.84 5.58
CA ASP A 278 1.81 -6.73 4.79
C ASP A 278 1.86 -6.35 3.29
N SER A 279 1.63 -5.08 2.96
CA SER A 279 1.79 -4.53 1.60
C SER A 279 3.22 -4.67 1.07
N ILE A 280 4.19 -4.67 1.97
CA ILE A 280 5.61 -4.91 1.71
C ILE A 280 6.08 -5.96 2.72
N PRO A 281 6.85 -6.98 2.31
CA PRO A 281 7.48 -7.91 3.25
C PRO A 281 8.40 -7.19 4.23
N LEU A 282 8.32 -7.52 5.53
CA LEU A 282 9.21 -6.95 6.53
C LEU A 282 10.66 -7.42 6.31
N LYS A 283 11.60 -6.47 6.36
CA LYS A 283 13.05 -6.73 6.23
C LYS A 283 13.68 -7.24 7.53
N PHE A 284 13.07 -6.90 8.66
CA PHE A 284 13.52 -7.31 10.00
C PHE A 284 12.33 -7.50 10.94
N ARG A 285 12.57 -8.18 12.07
CA ARG A 285 11.60 -8.36 13.15
C ARG A 285 11.93 -7.40 14.28
N ASN A 286 10.94 -6.72 14.80
CA ASN A 286 11.07 -5.84 15.96
C ASN A 286 9.82 -5.98 16.84
N LYS A 287 10.01 -6.01 18.17
CA LYS A 287 8.92 -6.18 19.15
C LYS A 287 7.87 -5.07 19.12
N LYS A 288 8.23 -3.90 18.60
CA LYS A 288 7.30 -2.77 18.45
C LYS A 288 6.43 -2.91 17.21
N ILE A 289 6.78 -3.77 16.23
CA ILE A 289 6.06 -3.89 14.96
C ILE A 289 4.94 -4.91 15.09
N LYS A 290 3.73 -4.47 14.74
CA LYS A 290 2.55 -5.33 14.55
C LYS A 290 2.09 -5.26 13.11
N VAL A 291 1.89 -6.41 12.49
CA VAL A 291 1.44 -6.49 11.10
C VAL A 291 -0.04 -6.85 11.05
N LEU A 292 -0.82 -6.08 10.30
CA LEU A 292 -2.20 -6.39 9.94
C LEU A 292 -2.25 -6.74 8.44
N SER A 293 -2.87 -7.86 8.10
CA SER A 293 -2.94 -8.26 6.70
C SER A 293 -4.03 -7.51 5.93
N ILE A 294 -3.66 -7.01 4.74
CA ILE A 294 -4.60 -6.45 3.76
C ILE A 294 -5.15 -7.51 2.78
N ALA A 295 -4.79 -8.77 2.96
CA ALA A 295 -5.19 -9.85 2.06
C ALA A 295 -6.72 -9.97 1.92
N GLY A 296 -7.45 -9.94 3.04
CA GLY A 296 -8.91 -9.99 3.04
C GLY A 296 -9.57 -8.80 2.34
N LEU A 297 -8.99 -7.59 2.47
CA LEU A 297 -9.46 -6.39 1.77
C LEU A 297 -9.28 -6.55 0.25
N ILE A 298 -8.09 -6.97 -0.19
CA ILE A 298 -7.77 -7.18 -1.61
C ILE A 298 -8.61 -8.32 -2.19
N ALA A 299 -8.77 -9.44 -1.49
CA ALA A 299 -9.60 -10.56 -1.94
C ALA A 299 -11.07 -10.15 -2.14
N LYS A 300 -11.62 -9.33 -1.25
CA LYS A 300 -12.96 -8.74 -1.40
C LYS A 300 -13.04 -7.83 -2.63
N ALA A 301 -12.01 -6.99 -2.86
CA ALA A 301 -11.96 -6.13 -4.04
C ALA A 301 -11.94 -6.96 -5.33
N ILE A 302 -11.08 -8.00 -5.41
CA ILE A 302 -11.03 -8.93 -6.55
C ILE A 302 -12.40 -9.56 -6.81
N ARG A 303 -13.11 -10.01 -5.76
CA ARG A 303 -14.44 -10.60 -5.89
C ARG A 303 -15.45 -9.62 -6.49
N LYS A 304 -15.52 -8.40 -5.93
CA LYS A 304 -16.42 -7.36 -6.43
C LYS A 304 -16.14 -6.95 -7.86
N ILE A 305 -14.87 -6.82 -8.23
CA ILE A 305 -14.45 -6.51 -9.61
C ILE A 305 -14.89 -7.64 -10.55
N HIS A 306 -14.67 -8.89 -10.19
CA HIS A 306 -15.05 -10.06 -10.98
C HIS A 306 -16.56 -10.19 -11.14
N GLU A 307 -17.32 -9.91 -10.09
CA GLU A 307 -18.79 -9.96 -10.06
C GLU A 307 -19.43 -8.69 -10.64
N ASN A 308 -18.63 -7.72 -11.13
CA ASN A 308 -19.07 -6.41 -11.62
C ASN A 308 -19.83 -5.59 -10.56
N GLU A 309 -19.46 -5.75 -9.30
CA GLU A 309 -20.03 -5.01 -8.19
C GLU A 309 -19.19 -3.78 -7.83
N SER A 310 -19.84 -2.80 -7.17
CA SER A 310 -19.14 -1.60 -6.67
C SER A 310 -18.17 -1.94 -5.53
N THR A 311 -16.96 -1.42 -5.60
CA THR A 311 -15.96 -1.48 -4.52
C THR A 311 -16.23 -0.48 -3.38
N SER A 312 -17.22 0.41 -3.52
CA SER A 312 -17.53 1.48 -2.54
C SER A 312 -17.80 0.96 -1.12
N SER A 313 -18.39 -0.23 -1.00
CA SER A 313 -18.67 -0.86 0.30
C SER A 313 -17.43 -1.34 1.05
N LEU A 314 -16.24 -1.31 0.41
CA LEU A 314 -14.98 -1.65 1.03
C LEU A 314 -14.34 -0.47 1.78
N PHE A 315 -14.84 0.74 1.56
CA PHE A 315 -14.39 1.93 2.27
C PHE A 315 -15.14 2.05 3.60
N ILE A 316 -14.48 2.66 4.56
CA ILE A 316 -15.14 3.04 5.81
C ILE A 316 -16.17 4.11 5.47
N ASN A 317 -17.43 3.85 5.78
CA ASN A 317 -18.50 4.81 5.55
C ASN A 317 -18.18 6.12 6.30
N ARG A 318 -18.16 7.18 5.53
CA ARG A 318 -17.95 8.55 6.01
C ARG A 318 -19.17 9.08 6.73
#